data_3e8f8aa0aae911a035d8893f01235aa1
#
_entry.id   3e8f8aa0aae911a035d8893f01235aa1
#
_cell.length_a   1.000
_cell.length_b   1.000
_cell.length_c   1.000
_cell.angle_alpha   90.00
_cell.angle_beta   90.00
_cell.angle_gamma   90.00
#
_symmetry.space_group_name_H-M   'P 1'
#
loop_
_entity.id
_entity.type
_entity.pdbx_description
1 polymer ?
#
loop_
_entity_poly.entity_id
_entity_poly.type
_entity_poly.pdbx_seq_one_letter_code
_entity_poly.pdbx_strand_id
1 'polypeptide(L)'
;VHGHIECTECHSGAQSSDKDIAHTDLIKRPSDSEPNVCYDCHVDLDGVYSNSLHATLQGYWTVLDSRSAPESHAALEQMFGNHCSNCHASCGSCHVSQPANVGGGLFDGHVFQRTPPMTRSCTACHGSRVGNEYLGKNEGVPGDVHFREGRMNCVNCHTSHELHGQPSECTQCHTAPEEMAMAPAEHRYDGVQLPTCESCHPNTTLGSDNIEMHTVHGADLSCQVCHSVSYTSCDGCHVQVSDKTGNPFFSTEATYATFLIGLNPDRSYTRPYKFVPLRHVPSSPDSFSYYGEDLLSNFDARSTWVYATPHNIQLKTPQTESCNACHGNLGLFLTVDKVAPKEVNANLDVIVDEIPAPVEEPQPSQ
;
A
#
# COMPACT_ATOMS: atom_id res chain seq x y z
N VAL A 1 -19.89 5.28 -24.13
CA VAL A 1 -21.21 4.85 -23.63
C VAL A 1 -21.83 5.96 -22.81
N HIS A 2 -21.13 6.53 -21.79
CA HIS A 2 -21.67 7.58 -20.91
C HIS A 2 -22.05 8.89 -21.63
N GLY A 3 -21.50 9.19 -22.80
CA GLY A 3 -21.83 10.39 -23.58
C GLY A 3 -23.26 10.46 -24.15
N HIS A 4 -24.08 9.43 -23.94
CA HIS A 4 -25.49 9.39 -24.31
C HIS A 4 -26.44 9.45 -23.11
N ILE A 5 -25.89 9.58 -21.90
CA ILE A 5 -26.66 9.66 -20.65
C ILE A 5 -26.93 11.15 -20.37
N GLU A 6 -28.17 11.48 -20.04
CA GLU A 6 -28.57 12.84 -19.68
C GLU A 6 -27.85 13.28 -18.40
N CYS A 7 -27.49 14.56 -18.27
CA CYS A 7 -26.81 15.07 -17.10
C CYS A 7 -27.59 14.79 -15.79
N THR A 8 -28.92 14.85 -15.87
CA THR A 8 -29.82 14.63 -14.74
C THR A 8 -29.90 13.18 -14.26
N GLU A 9 -29.52 12.22 -15.08
CA GLU A 9 -29.46 10.81 -14.68
C GLU A 9 -28.36 10.56 -13.60
N CYS A 10 -27.28 11.33 -13.67
CA CYS A 10 -26.21 11.23 -12.70
C CYS A 10 -26.26 12.35 -11.64
N HIS A 11 -26.56 13.57 -12.07
CA HIS A 11 -26.48 14.75 -11.23
C HIS A 11 -27.78 15.17 -10.57
N SER A 12 -28.89 14.49 -10.84
CA SER A 12 -30.23 14.95 -10.46
C SER A 12 -30.49 16.38 -10.97
N GLY A 13 -31.20 17.19 -10.23
CA GLY A 13 -31.59 18.53 -10.68
C GLY A 13 -32.80 18.51 -11.62
N ALA A 14 -33.10 19.64 -12.24
CA ALA A 14 -34.22 19.76 -13.17
C ALA A 14 -33.80 20.35 -14.52
N GLN A 15 -34.39 19.88 -15.59
CA GLN A 15 -34.19 20.50 -16.91
C GLN A 15 -34.88 21.87 -16.95
N SER A 16 -34.16 22.94 -16.75
CA SER A 16 -34.64 24.31 -16.75
C SER A 16 -33.59 25.27 -17.30
N SER A 17 -34.04 26.35 -17.95
CA SER A 17 -33.20 27.50 -18.30
C SER A 17 -32.97 28.44 -17.11
N ASP A 18 -33.75 28.31 -16.04
CA ASP A 18 -33.55 29.00 -14.79
C ASP A 18 -32.54 28.22 -13.94
N LYS A 19 -31.47 28.91 -13.54
CA LYS A 19 -30.35 28.31 -12.80
C LYS A 19 -30.78 27.75 -11.45
N ASP A 20 -31.62 28.46 -10.74
CA ASP A 20 -32.02 28.07 -9.39
C ASP A 20 -32.93 26.85 -9.41
N ILE A 21 -33.80 26.76 -10.44
CA ILE A 21 -34.62 25.57 -10.69
C ILE A 21 -33.74 24.41 -11.16
N ALA A 22 -32.84 24.65 -12.10
CA ALA A 22 -31.97 23.61 -12.64
C ALA A 22 -31.04 22.97 -11.57
N HIS A 23 -30.68 23.73 -10.56
CA HIS A 23 -29.81 23.27 -9.48
C HIS A 23 -30.55 22.80 -8.22
N THR A 24 -31.88 22.71 -8.26
CA THR A 24 -32.65 22.11 -7.18
C THR A 24 -32.28 20.62 -7.07
N ASP A 25 -31.88 20.20 -5.86
CA ASP A 25 -31.44 18.82 -5.58
C ASP A 25 -30.25 18.31 -6.42
N LEU A 26 -29.43 19.23 -6.94
CA LEU A 26 -28.26 18.91 -7.74
C LEU A 26 -27.20 18.14 -6.92
N ILE A 27 -26.86 16.95 -7.38
CA ILE A 27 -25.73 16.14 -6.85
C ILE A 27 -24.45 16.58 -7.54
N LYS A 28 -23.57 17.25 -6.83
CA LYS A 28 -22.30 17.74 -7.40
C LYS A 28 -21.31 16.62 -7.72
N ARG A 29 -21.31 15.58 -6.90
CA ARG A 29 -20.37 14.44 -6.98
C ARG A 29 -21.16 13.14 -6.91
N PRO A 30 -21.72 12.69 -8.04
CA PRO A 30 -22.59 11.52 -8.08
C PRO A 30 -21.96 10.23 -7.57
N SER A 31 -20.67 10.06 -7.75
CA SER A 31 -19.94 8.89 -7.27
C SER A 31 -19.68 8.86 -5.75
N ASP A 32 -19.96 9.99 -5.07
CA ASP A 32 -19.82 10.13 -3.62
C ASP A 32 -21.19 10.20 -2.94
N SER A 33 -22.29 10.07 -3.71
CA SER A 33 -23.67 10.11 -3.17
C SER A 33 -24.06 8.81 -2.48
N GLU A 34 -24.99 8.91 -1.55
CA GLU A 34 -25.65 7.76 -0.94
C GLU A 34 -27.17 7.83 -1.21
N PRO A 35 -27.75 6.87 -1.97
CA PRO A 35 -27.06 5.78 -2.67
C PRO A 35 -26.18 6.28 -3.82
N ASN A 36 -25.15 5.49 -4.15
CA ASN A 36 -24.24 5.84 -5.23
C ASN A 36 -24.94 5.57 -6.59
N VAL A 37 -25.17 6.63 -7.35
CA VAL A 37 -25.90 6.56 -8.63
C VAL A 37 -25.22 5.70 -9.71
N CYS A 38 -23.93 5.41 -9.58
CA CYS A 38 -23.25 4.54 -10.52
C CYS A 38 -23.78 3.10 -10.47
N TYR A 39 -24.27 2.66 -9.33
CA TYR A 39 -24.82 1.31 -9.15
C TYR A 39 -26.13 1.07 -9.89
N ASP A 40 -26.87 2.11 -10.28
CA ASP A 40 -28.08 1.96 -11.07
C ASP A 40 -27.82 1.23 -12.42
N CYS A 41 -26.58 1.36 -12.93
CA CYS A 41 -26.13 0.72 -14.14
C CYS A 41 -25.03 -0.32 -13.92
N HIS A 42 -24.15 -0.09 -12.95
CA HIS A 42 -23.03 -0.97 -12.56
C HIS A 42 -23.41 -1.86 -11.38
N VAL A 43 -24.50 -2.61 -11.54
CA VAL A 43 -25.11 -3.43 -10.48
C VAL A 43 -24.19 -4.51 -9.92
N ASP A 44 -23.26 -5.00 -10.72
CA ASP A 44 -22.26 -6.02 -10.32
C ASP A 44 -21.23 -5.48 -9.33
N LEU A 45 -21.13 -4.16 -9.19
CA LEU A 45 -20.22 -3.50 -8.25
C LEU A 45 -20.92 -3.05 -6.97
N ASP A 46 -22.25 -3.07 -6.95
CA ASP A 46 -23.04 -2.75 -5.77
C ASP A 46 -22.74 -3.75 -4.63
N GLY A 47 -22.50 -3.25 -3.44
CA GLY A 47 -22.13 -4.06 -2.29
C GLY A 47 -20.74 -4.70 -2.34
N VAL A 48 -20.07 -4.72 -3.51
CA VAL A 48 -18.71 -5.25 -3.66
C VAL A 48 -17.69 -4.15 -3.42
N TYR A 49 -17.77 -3.07 -4.19
CA TYR A 49 -16.82 -1.95 -4.04
C TYR A 49 -16.88 -1.31 -2.65
N SER A 50 -18.08 -1.19 -2.07
CA SER A 50 -18.26 -0.64 -0.72
C SER A 50 -17.49 -1.39 0.37
N ASN A 51 -17.12 -2.65 0.12
CA ASN A 51 -16.30 -3.47 1.02
C ASN A 51 -14.81 -3.46 0.65
N SER A 52 -14.41 -2.78 -0.43
CA SER A 52 -13.01 -2.71 -0.82
C SER A 52 -12.18 -1.86 0.15
N LEU A 53 -10.86 -2.08 0.18
CA LEU A 53 -9.94 -1.23 0.96
C LEU A 53 -9.98 0.23 0.52
N HIS A 54 -10.26 0.50 -0.77
CA HIS A 54 -10.36 1.85 -1.30
C HIS A 54 -11.63 2.59 -0.82
N ALA A 55 -12.72 1.86 -0.61
CA ALA A 55 -13.94 2.46 -0.09
C ALA A 55 -13.94 2.57 1.44
N THR A 56 -13.46 1.54 2.13
CA THR A 56 -13.55 1.46 3.60
C THR A 56 -12.39 2.11 4.31
N LEU A 57 -11.22 2.20 3.67
CA LEU A 57 -9.94 2.55 4.30
C LEU A 57 -9.58 1.64 5.50
N GLN A 58 -10.16 0.44 5.55
CA GLN A 58 -10.00 -0.52 6.66
C GLN A 58 -8.53 -0.83 6.96
N GLY A 59 -7.66 -0.75 5.95
CA GLY A 59 -6.22 -0.95 6.15
C GLY A 59 -5.56 0.03 7.13
N TYR A 60 -6.12 1.23 7.32
CA TYR A 60 -5.68 2.16 8.38
C TYR A 60 -6.19 1.70 9.74
N TRP A 61 -7.48 1.35 9.80
CA TRP A 61 -8.12 0.97 11.07
C TRP A 61 -7.55 -0.31 11.63
N THR A 62 -7.26 -1.32 10.83
CA THR A 62 -6.56 -2.54 11.26
C THR A 62 -5.26 -2.23 12.02
N VAL A 63 -4.55 -1.19 11.63
CA VAL A 63 -3.30 -0.79 12.31
C VAL A 63 -3.57 0.10 13.52
N LEU A 64 -4.50 1.04 13.41
CA LEU A 64 -4.83 1.97 14.51
C LEU A 64 -5.50 1.22 15.68
N ASP A 65 -6.48 0.38 15.40
CA ASP A 65 -7.23 -0.38 16.42
C ASP A 65 -6.30 -1.28 17.23
N SER A 66 -5.36 -1.96 16.58
CA SER A 66 -4.41 -2.83 17.27
C SER A 66 -3.43 -2.09 18.17
N ARG A 67 -3.18 -0.79 17.90
CA ARG A 67 -2.21 0.04 18.63
C ARG A 67 -2.85 0.98 19.63
N SER A 68 -4.18 1.07 19.68
CA SER A 68 -4.93 1.96 20.55
C SER A 68 -5.79 1.19 21.54
N ALA A 69 -6.24 1.88 22.58
CA ALA A 69 -7.30 1.38 23.46
C ALA A 69 -8.68 1.87 22.96
N PRO A 70 -9.77 1.14 23.25
CA PRO A 70 -11.11 1.49 22.79
C PRO A 70 -11.57 2.91 23.16
N GLU A 71 -11.13 3.43 24.30
CA GLU A 71 -11.40 4.78 24.75
C GLU A 71 -10.76 5.87 23.87
N SER A 72 -9.72 5.54 23.12
CA SER A 72 -9.03 6.44 22.20
C SER A 72 -9.73 6.56 20.85
N HIS A 73 -10.66 5.66 20.51
CA HIS A 73 -11.24 5.55 19.17
C HIS A 73 -11.93 6.82 18.71
N ALA A 74 -12.72 7.49 19.57
CA ALA A 74 -13.42 8.71 19.18
C ALA A 74 -12.46 9.85 18.78
N ALA A 75 -11.32 9.99 19.46
CA ALA A 75 -10.27 10.95 19.11
C ALA A 75 -9.53 10.55 17.83
N LEU A 76 -9.28 9.27 17.64
CA LEU A 76 -8.66 8.74 16.41
C LEU A 76 -9.60 8.88 15.20
N GLU A 77 -10.91 8.69 15.35
CA GLU A 77 -11.89 8.95 14.29
C GLU A 77 -11.88 10.42 13.87
N GLN A 78 -11.82 11.33 14.83
CA GLN A 78 -11.72 12.75 14.54
C GLN A 78 -10.40 13.09 13.81
N MET A 79 -9.28 12.56 14.27
CA MET A 79 -7.98 12.69 13.62
C MET A 79 -8.02 12.14 12.20
N PHE A 80 -8.55 10.93 12.04
CA PHE A 80 -8.67 10.26 10.76
C PHE A 80 -9.54 11.07 9.78
N GLY A 81 -10.70 11.53 10.21
CA GLY A 81 -11.60 12.36 9.41
C GLY A 81 -10.94 13.64 8.93
N ASN A 82 -10.11 14.27 9.76
CA ASN A 82 -9.45 15.52 9.42
C ASN A 82 -8.23 15.37 8.51
N HIS A 83 -7.50 14.25 8.59
CA HIS A 83 -6.18 14.12 7.95
C HIS A 83 -6.06 12.97 6.98
N CYS A 84 -6.76 11.85 7.19
CA CYS A 84 -6.56 10.61 6.44
C CYS A 84 -7.70 10.30 5.46
N SER A 85 -8.93 10.69 5.77
CA SER A 85 -10.11 10.37 4.98
C SER A 85 -10.10 10.97 3.56
N ASN A 86 -9.26 11.98 3.30
CA ASN A 86 -9.10 12.54 1.96
C ASN A 86 -8.55 11.54 0.91
N CYS A 87 -7.99 10.41 1.39
CA CYS A 87 -7.57 9.30 0.53
C CYS A 87 -8.72 8.31 0.23
N HIS A 88 -9.92 8.53 0.77
CA HIS A 88 -11.11 7.75 0.40
C HIS A 88 -11.40 7.92 -1.09
N ALA A 89 -11.45 6.80 -1.80
CA ALA A 89 -11.69 6.79 -3.23
C ALA A 89 -13.16 6.48 -3.52
N SER A 90 -13.71 7.18 -4.49
CA SER A 90 -14.99 6.87 -5.11
C SER A 90 -14.78 6.48 -6.57
N CYS A 91 -15.81 5.97 -7.23
CA CYS A 91 -15.75 5.63 -8.66
C CYS A 91 -15.22 6.81 -9.49
N GLY A 92 -15.74 8.02 -9.22
CA GLY A 92 -15.34 9.24 -9.91
C GLY A 92 -13.88 9.61 -9.70
N SER A 93 -13.32 9.38 -8.51
CA SER A 93 -11.93 9.71 -8.17
C SER A 93 -10.90 8.93 -8.99
N CYS A 94 -11.31 7.80 -9.56
CA CYS A 94 -10.46 6.97 -10.41
C CYS A 94 -10.83 7.11 -11.88
N HIS A 95 -12.13 7.19 -12.22
CA HIS A 95 -12.60 7.04 -13.58
C HIS A 95 -12.93 8.33 -14.32
N VAL A 96 -13.12 9.47 -13.63
CA VAL A 96 -13.51 10.72 -14.29
C VAL A 96 -12.82 11.97 -13.74
N SER A 97 -12.35 11.92 -12.49
CA SER A 97 -11.73 13.08 -11.82
C SER A 97 -10.46 12.69 -11.06
N GLN A 98 -9.66 13.68 -10.72
CA GLN A 98 -8.58 13.48 -9.75
C GLN A 98 -9.15 13.41 -8.33
N PRO A 99 -8.51 12.63 -7.43
CA PRO A 99 -8.82 12.66 -6.01
C PRO A 99 -8.72 14.06 -5.39
N ALA A 100 -9.53 14.32 -4.38
CA ALA A 100 -9.61 15.65 -3.75
C ALA A 100 -8.30 16.08 -3.08
N ASN A 101 -7.50 15.15 -2.58
CA ASN A 101 -6.19 15.39 -1.95
C ASN A 101 -5.15 16.01 -2.89
N VAL A 102 -5.33 15.91 -4.21
CA VAL A 102 -4.49 16.58 -5.23
C VAL A 102 -5.22 17.70 -5.95
N GLY A 103 -6.24 18.26 -5.33
CA GLY A 103 -6.99 19.41 -5.84
C GLY A 103 -8.25 19.06 -6.63
N GLY A 104 -8.54 17.79 -6.85
CA GLY A 104 -9.74 17.35 -7.58
C GLY A 104 -9.73 17.77 -9.05
N GLY A 105 -10.94 17.86 -9.62
CA GLY A 105 -11.16 18.29 -11.01
C GLY A 105 -11.18 17.13 -11.99
N LEU A 106 -11.93 17.32 -13.05
CA LEU A 106 -12.11 16.33 -14.12
C LEU A 106 -10.80 16.08 -14.90
N PHE A 107 -10.59 14.86 -15.37
CA PHE A 107 -9.43 14.54 -16.21
C PHE A 107 -9.50 15.24 -17.56
N ASP A 108 -10.58 14.98 -18.31
CA ASP A 108 -10.83 15.52 -19.62
C ASP A 108 -12.34 15.82 -19.78
N GLY A 109 -12.86 16.78 -18.99
CA GLY A 109 -14.29 16.98 -18.89
C GLY A 109 -14.98 15.71 -18.32
N HIS A 110 -16.12 15.32 -18.90
CA HIS A 110 -16.87 14.11 -18.51
C HIS A 110 -16.48 12.86 -19.33
N VAL A 111 -15.22 12.76 -19.73
CA VAL A 111 -14.71 11.57 -20.41
C VAL A 111 -14.32 10.53 -19.37
N PHE A 112 -15.10 9.46 -19.30
CA PHE A 112 -14.86 8.35 -18.38
C PHE A 112 -13.70 7.50 -18.87
N GLN A 113 -12.69 7.33 -18.02
CA GLN A 113 -11.52 6.52 -18.28
C GLN A 113 -11.78 5.08 -17.84
N ARG A 114 -11.77 4.11 -18.77
CA ARG A 114 -11.86 2.69 -18.39
C ARG A 114 -10.68 2.28 -17.53
N THR A 115 -9.49 2.74 -17.89
CA THR A 115 -8.27 2.54 -17.11
C THR A 115 -7.88 3.88 -16.49
N PRO A 116 -7.92 4.02 -15.17
CA PRO A 116 -7.53 5.25 -14.49
C PRO A 116 -6.10 5.68 -14.84
N PRO A 117 -5.86 6.96 -15.10
CA PRO A 117 -4.51 7.47 -15.39
C PRO A 117 -3.63 7.38 -14.14
N MET A 118 -2.60 6.54 -14.19
CA MET A 118 -1.71 6.21 -13.07
C MET A 118 -1.25 7.44 -12.27
N THR A 119 -0.70 8.46 -12.97
CA THR A 119 -0.10 9.64 -12.34
C THR A 119 -1.10 10.66 -11.82
N ARG A 120 -2.37 10.55 -12.20
CA ARG A 120 -3.44 11.47 -11.76
C ARG A 120 -4.43 10.82 -10.81
N SER A 121 -4.48 9.48 -10.75
CA SER A 121 -5.32 8.71 -9.85
C SER A 121 -4.49 8.00 -8.79
N CYS A 122 -3.78 6.94 -9.16
CA CYS A 122 -3.09 6.07 -8.19
C CYS A 122 -2.05 6.84 -7.36
N THR A 123 -1.16 7.60 -8.03
CA THR A 123 -0.11 8.34 -7.31
C THR A 123 -0.61 9.59 -6.59
N ALA A 124 -1.87 9.96 -6.73
CA ALA A 124 -2.48 10.99 -5.90
C ALA A 124 -2.48 10.62 -4.42
N CYS A 125 -2.72 9.35 -4.11
CA CYS A 125 -2.70 8.81 -2.76
C CYS A 125 -1.44 7.97 -2.50
N HIS A 126 -0.99 7.18 -3.47
CA HIS A 126 0.17 6.29 -3.35
C HIS A 126 1.49 6.94 -3.81
N GLY A 127 1.54 8.26 -3.97
CA GLY A 127 2.67 8.97 -4.59
C GLY A 127 3.92 9.08 -3.71
N SER A 128 3.76 9.21 -2.39
CA SER A 128 4.86 9.53 -1.48
C SER A 128 5.90 8.40 -1.35
N ARG A 129 5.49 7.14 -1.48
CA ARG A 129 6.38 5.98 -1.43
C ARG A 129 6.28 5.15 -2.69
N VAL A 130 5.21 4.40 -2.86
CA VAL A 130 5.02 3.46 -3.97
C VAL A 130 5.21 4.13 -5.33
N GLY A 131 4.59 5.30 -5.54
CA GLY A 131 4.74 6.06 -6.78
C GLY A 131 6.15 6.59 -6.99
N ASN A 132 6.83 7.05 -5.93
CA ASN A 132 8.20 7.51 -6.01
C ASN A 132 9.18 6.37 -6.30
N GLU A 133 8.99 5.21 -5.69
CA GLU A 133 9.74 4.00 -5.98
C GLU A 133 9.57 3.59 -7.45
N TYR A 134 8.32 3.45 -7.89
CA TYR A 134 7.97 2.95 -9.22
C TYR A 134 8.46 3.87 -10.35
N LEU A 135 8.30 5.17 -10.16
CA LEU A 135 8.68 6.19 -11.14
C LEU A 135 10.16 6.62 -11.06
N GLY A 136 10.92 6.14 -10.08
CA GLY A 136 12.33 6.50 -9.89
C GLY A 136 12.54 7.94 -9.46
N LYS A 137 11.72 8.42 -8.53
CA LYS A 137 11.84 9.79 -7.99
C LYS A 137 12.75 9.88 -6.78
N ASN A 138 13.21 8.75 -6.23
CA ASN A 138 14.18 8.71 -5.15
C ASN A 138 15.58 8.93 -5.69
N GLU A 139 16.35 9.80 -5.05
CA GLU A 139 17.69 10.17 -5.51
C GLU A 139 18.62 8.95 -5.54
N GLY A 140 19.32 8.76 -6.66
CA GLY A 140 20.25 7.64 -6.85
C GLY A 140 19.61 6.28 -7.08
N VAL A 141 18.28 6.19 -7.06
CA VAL A 141 17.56 4.92 -7.24
C VAL A 141 16.77 4.96 -8.54
N PRO A 142 17.05 4.06 -9.50
CA PRO A 142 16.30 4.00 -10.74
C PRO A 142 14.86 3.56 -10.47
N GLY A 143 13.94 4.00 -11.32
CA GLY A 143 12.56 3.52 -11.29
C GLY A 143 12.47 2.04 -11.61
N ASP A 144 11.34 1.46 -11.30
CA ASP A 144 11.04 0.05 -11.52
C ASP A 144 11.28 -0.39 -12.97
N VAL A 145 11.84 -1.58 -13.16
CA VAL A 145 12.13 -2.12 -14.50
C VAL A 145 10.86 -2.33 -15.31
N HIS A 146 9.75 -2.73 -14.67
CA HIS A 146 8.47 -2.90 -15.36
C HIS A 146 7.91 -1.57 -15.88
N PHE A 147 8.16 -0.46 -15.19
CA PHE A 147 7.83 0.87 -15.67
C PHE A 147 8.76 1.33 -16.79
N ARG A 148 10.09 1.27 -16.55
CA ARG A 148 11.09 1.84 -17.45
C ARG A 148 11.20 1.08 -18.77
N GLU A 149 11.19 -0.24 -18.71
CA GLU A 149 11.41 -1.13 -19.85
C GLU A 149 10.10 -1.76 -20.33
N GLY A 150 9.28 -2.25 -19.40
CA GLY A 150 7.99 -2.86 -19.68
C GLY A 150 6.88 -1.87 -20.02
N ARG A 151 7.05 -0.56 -19.73
CA ARG A 151 6.02 0.46 -19.86
C ARG A 151 4.70 0.10 -19.20
N MET A 152 4.77 -0.69 -18.15
CA MET A 152 3.63 -1.12 -17.37
C MET A 152 3.15 0.00 -16.45
N ASN A 153 1.90 -0.04 -16.10
CA ASN A 153 1.30 0.84 -15.10
C ASN A 153 0.73 0.01 -13.94
N CYS A 154 0.19 0.64 -12.92
CA CYS A 154 -0.28 -0.02 -11.71
C CYS A 154 -1.28 -1.15 -12.00
N VAL A 155 -2.22 -0.93 -12.93
CA VAL A 155 -3.30 -1.90 -13.24
C VAL A 155 -2.84 -3.10 -14.08
N ASN A 156 -1.58 -3.13 -14.51
CA ASN A 156 -1.03 -4.32 -15.15
C ASN A 156 -0.70 -5.42 -14.13
N CYS A 157 -0.47 -5.03 -12.88
CA CYS A 157 -0.28 -5.94 -11.76
C CYS A 157 -1.51 -5.97 -10.85
N HIS A 158 -2.04 -4.78 -10.46
CA HIS A 158 -3.23 -4.64 -9.63
C HIS A 158 -4.50 -4.73 -10.48
N THR A 159 -5.18 -5.85 -10.42
CA THR A 159 -6.34 -6.11 -11.27
C THR A 159 -7.56 -5.29 -10.89
N SER A 160 -8.50 -5.14 -11.81
CA SER A 160 -9.78 -4.49 -11.51
C SER A 160 -10.55 -5.23 -10.40
N HIS A 161 -10.44 -6.55 -10.32
CA HIS A 161 -11.08 -7.35 -9.27
C HIS A 161 -10.54 -6.97 -7.89
N GLU A 162 -9.22 -6.90 -7.73
CA GLU A 162 -8.58 -6.45 -6.50
C GLU A 162 -9.01 -5.02 -6.14
N LEU A 163 -8.91 -4.09 -7.10
CA LEU A 163 -9.19 -2.67 -6.86
C LEU A 163 -10.66 -2.39 -6.51
N HIS A 164 -11.58 -3.18 -7.03
CA HIS A 164 -13.00 -3.08 -6.71
C HIS A 164 -13.45 -3.96 -5.54
N GLY A 165 -12.54 -4.69 -4.89
CA GLY A 165 -12.87 -5.56 -3.76
C GLY A 165 -13.65 -6.81 -4.15
N GLN A 166 -13.59 -7.22 -5.42
CA GLN A 166 -14.22 -8.46 -5.86
C GLN A 166 -13.45 -9.66 -5.30
N PRO A 167 -14.14 -10.70 -4.83
CA PRO A 167 -13.49 -11.93 -4.40
C PRO A 167 -12.68 -12.53 -5.56
N SER A 168 -11.55 -13.12 -5.24
CA SER A 168 -10.76 -13.84 -6.25
C SER A 168 -11.58 -14.97 -6.86
N GLU A 169 -11.33 -15.30 -8.14
CA GLU A 169 -11.99 -16.43 -8.81
C GLU A 169 -11.81 -17.76 -8.06
N CYS A 170 -10.74 -17.89 -7.29
CA CYS A 170 -10.47 -19.06 -6.45
C CYS A 170 -11.55 -19.27 -5.39
N THR A 171 -12.09 -18.20 -4.81
CA THR A 171 -13.14 -18.29 -3.80
C THR A 171 -14.50 -18.66 -4.38
N GLN A 172 -14.70 -18.52 -5.68
CA GLN A 172 -15.94 -18.96 -6.36
C GLN A 172 -15.99 -20.49 -6.52
N CYS A 173 -14.83 -21.16 -6.62
CA CYS A 173 -14.73 -22.61 -6.79
C CYS A 173 -14.34 -23.32 -5.48
N HIS A 174 -13.53 -22.70 -4.65
CA HIS A 174 -13.11 -23.24 -3.35
C HIS A 174 -14.03 -22.73 -2.25
N THR A 175 -15.15 -23.41 -2.09
CA THR A 175 -16.14 -23.15 -1.03
C THR A 175 -15.77 -23.82 0.29
N ALA A 176 -14.51 -24.16 0.55
CA ALA A 176 -14.09 -24.72 1.83
C ALA A 176 -13.86 -23.58 2.85
N PRO A 177 -14.87 -23.24 3.68
CA PRO A 177 -14.80 -22.10 4.59
C PRO A 177 -13.80 -22.29 5.71
N GLU A 178 -13.41 -23.51 6.02
CA GLU A 178 -12.65 -23.82 7.23
C GLU A 178 -11.12 -23.84 7.02
N GLU A 179 -10.66 -24.13 5.78
CA GLU A 179 -9.23 -24.05 5.44
C GLU A 179 -8.83 -22.69 4.84
N MET A 180 -9.80 -21.91 4.38
CA MET A 180 -9.68 -20.51 3.96
C MET A 180 -10.37 -19.56 4.94
N ALA A 181 -10.83 -20.05 6.08
CA ALA A 181 -11.26 -19.19 7.18
C ALA A 181 -10.04 -18.35 7.56
N MET A 182 -10.03 -17.15 6.99
CA MET A 182 -9.05 -16.16 7.32
C MET A 182 -9.13 -15.95 8.82
N ALA A 183 -7.98 -16.02 9.45
CA ALA A 183 -7.83 -15.48 10.79
C ALA A 183 -8.50 -14.10 10.84
N PRO A 184 -9.10 -13.71 11.96
CA PRO A 184 -9.62 -12.35 12.10
C PRO A 184 -8.64 -11.39 11.51
N ALA A 185 -9.09 -10.37 10.75
CA ALA A 185 -8.24 -9.44 10.03
C ALA A 185 -7.18 -8.83 10.97
N GLU A 186 -6.05 -9.51 11.09
CA GLU A 186 -4.94 -9.12 11.95
C GLU A 186 -3.94 -8.25 11.19
N HIS A 187 -4.02 -8.30 9.86
CA HIS A 187 -3.14 -7.58 8.98
C HIS A 187 -3.96 -6.76 7.96
N ARG A 188 -3.50 -5.54 7.63
CA ARG A 188 -4.23 -4.62 6.73
C ARG A 188 -4.49 -5.13 5.31
N TYR A 189 -3.83 -6.22 4.92
CA TYR A 189 -4.01 -6.86 3.61
C TYR A 189 -4.77 -8.18 3.69
N ASP A 190 -5.28 -8.54 4.86
CA ASP A 190 -6.07 -9.75 5.00
C ASP A 190 -7.32 -9.66 4.12
N GLY A 191 -7.61 -10.74 3.39
CA GLY A 191 -8.70 -10.78 2.43
C GLY A 191 -8.43 -10.17 1.07
N VAL A 192 -7.26 -9.57 0.86
CA VAL A 192 -6.86 -8.99 -0.41
C VAL A 192 -5.92 -9.94 -1.14
N GLN A 193 -6.27 -10.33 -2.35
CA GLN A 193 -5.36 -11.05 -3.22
C GLN A 193 -4.40 -10.06 -3.88
N LEU A 194 -3.22 -9.90 -3.30
CA LEU A 194 -2.17 -9.07 -3.88
C LEU A 194 -1.53 -9.77 -5.09
N PRO A 195 -1.05 -9.00 -6.08
CA PRO A 195 -0.30 -9.56 -7.18
C PRO A 195 1.00 -10.20 -6.69
N THR A 196 1.35 -11.35 -7.24
CA THR A 196 2.61 -12.04 -6.96
C THR A 196 3.53 -11.99 -8.18
N CYS A 197 4.84 -12.04 -7.94
CA CYS A 197 5.83 -12.06 -9.03
C CYS A 197 5.67 -13.33 -9.88
N GLU A 198 5.37 -14.43 -9.23
CA GLU A 198 5.25 -15.77 -9.85
C GLU A 198 4.07 -15.85 -10.82
N SER A 199 3.05 -15.02 -10.67
CA SER A 199 1.91 -14.98 -11.60
C SER A 199 2.33 -14.61 -13.03
N CYS A 200 3.39 -13.82 -13.17
CA CYS A 200 3.96 -13.42 -14.46
C CYS A 200 5.34 -14.08 -14.72
N HIS A 201 6.05 -14.49 -13.68
CA HIS A 201 7.36 -15.11 -13.73
C HIS A 201 7.37 -16.56 -13.19
N PRO A 202 6.53 -17.47 -13.72
CA PRO A 202 6.34 -18.81 -13.14
C PRO A 202 7.61 -19.68 -13.19
N ASN A 203 8.54 -19.39 -14.10
CA ASN A 203 9.76 -20.17 -14.27
C ASN A 203 10.87 -19.81 -13.26
N THR A 204 10.72 -18.72 -12.51
CA THR A 204 11.70 -18.31 -11.49
C THR A 204 11.53 -19.08 -10.18
N THR A 205 10.36 -19.66 -10.00
CA THR A 205 10.05 -20.41 -8.78
C THR A 205 10.85 -21.71 -8.76
N LEU A 206 11.54 -21.94 -7.65
CA LEU A 206 12.30 -23.17 -7.42
C LEU A 206 13.37 -23.48 -8.48
N GLY A 207 13.94 -22.45 -9.14
CA GLY A 207 15.07 -22.60 -10.05
C GLY A 207 14.77 -23.32 -11.36
N SER A 208 13.52 -23.30 -11.82
CA SER A 208 13.17 -23.86 -13.13
C SER A 208 13.65 -23.01 -14.30
N ASP A 209 14.19 -21.82 -14.04
CA ASP A 209 14.80 -20.91 -15.01
C ASP A 209 16.32 -21.13 -15.20
N ASN A 210 16.91 -22.15 -14.55
CA ASN A 210 18.34 -22.47 -14.54
C ASN A 210 19.24 -21.39 -13.91
N ILE A 211 18.70 -20.49 -13.10
CA ILE A 211 19.47 -19.53 -12.32
C ILE A 211 19.75 -20.15 -10.95
N GLU A 212 21.04 -20.40 -10.65
CA GLU A 212 21.46 -21.07 -9.42
C GLU A 212 20.92 -20.37 -8.16
N MET A 213 20.91 -19.04 -8.14
CA MET A 213 20.46 -18.27 -6.99
C MET A 213 18.96 -18.44 -6.71
N HIS A 214 18.13 -18.62 -7.75
CA HIS A 214 16.72 -18.93 -7.59
C HIS A 214 16.52 -20.33 -7.02
N THR A 215 17.36 -21.29 -7.41
CA THR A 215 17.33 -22.65 -6.84
C THR A 215 17.73 -22.66 -5.37
N VAL A 216 18.75 -21.89 -4.99
CA VAL A 216 19.29 -21.89 -3.63
C VAL A 216 18.43 -21.09 -2.67
N HIS A 217 17.87 -19.96 -3.10
CA HIS A 217 17.22 -18.99 -2.21
C HIS A 217 15.71 -18.85 -2.42
N GLY A 218 15.17 -19.29 -3.55
CA GLY A 218 13.81 -18.98 -3.97
C GLY A 218 12.71 -19.49 -3.04
N ALA A 219 12.99 -20.45 -2.17
CA ALA A 219 12.03 -20.93 -1.18
C ALA A 219 12.01 -20.07 0.11
N ASP A 220 13.13 -19.43 0.45
CA ASP A 220 13.31 -18.73 1.71
C ASP A 220 13.25 -17.21 1.60
N LEU A 221 13.64 -16.65 0.47
CA LEU A 221 13.71 -15.20 0.26
C LEU A 221 12.57 -14.73 -0.65
N SER A 222 11.87 -13.67 -0.25
CA SER A 222 10.98 -12.99 -1.20
C SER A 222 11.78 -12.36 -2.33
N CYS A 223 11.19 -12.28 -3.52
CA CYS A 223 11.86 -11.75 -4.71
C CYS A 223 12.45 -10.36 -4.49
N GLN A 224 11.76 -9.52 -3.71
CA GLN A 224 12.19 -8.15 -3.41
C GLN A 224 13.46 -8.09 -2.55
N VAL A 225 13.81 -9.14 -1.80
CA VAL A 225 15.08 -9.18 -1.05
C VAL A 225 16.28 -9.02 -2.00
N CYS A 226 16.21 -9.66 -3.16
CA CYS A 226 17.27 -9.59 -4.16
C CYS A 226 17.02 -8.48 -5.19
N HIS A 227 15.79 -8.26 -5.58
CA HIS A 227 15.44 -7.45 -6.75
C HIS A 227 14.98 -6.02 -6.42
N SER A 228 14.83 -5.62 -5.15
CA SER A 228 14.58 -4.22 -4.81
C SER A 228 15.86 -3.51 -4.37
N VAL A 229 15.90 -2.20 -4.56
CA VAL A 229 17.03 -1.36 -4.13
C VAL A 229 16.64 -0.62 -2.87
N SER A 230 17.43 -0.75 -1.81
CA SER A 230 17.24 0.03 -0.59
C SER A 230 17.52 1.52 -0.85
N TYR A 231 16.70 2.37 -0.27
CA TYR A 231 16.86 3.82 -0.31
C TYR A 231 16.47 4.43 1.03
N THR A 232 16.88 5.66 1.26
CA THR A 232 16.54 6.37 2.49
C THR A 232 15.37 7.31 2.25
N SER A 233 14.37 7.26 3.10
CA SER A 233 13.15 8.07 3.01
C SER A 233 12.75 8.59 4.39
N CYS A 234 12.08 9.73 4.43
CA CYS A 234 11.44 10.22 5.65
C CYS A 234 10.26 9.32 6.01
N ASP A 235 10.18 8.87 7.24
CA ASP A 235 9.17 7.93 7.70
C ASP A 235 8.39 8.36 8.95
N GLY A 236 8.86 9.37 9.67
CA GLY A 236 8.17 9.92 10.83
C GLY A 236 6.97 10.79 10.41
N CYS A 237 5.77 10.34 10.70
CA CYS A 237 4.52 11.05 10.40
C CYS A 237 3.77 11.35 11.70
N HIS A 238 3.44 12.61 11.95
CA HIS A 238 2.64 13.02 13.09
C HIS A 238 1.84 14.29 12.81
N VAL A 239 0.92 14.60 13.70
CA VAL A 239 0.12 15.82 13.65
C VAL A 239 0.75 16.89 14.50
N GLN A 240 1.04 18.03 13.89
CA GLN A 240 1.51 19.24 14.57
C GLN A 240 0.46 20.36 14.50
N VAL A 241 0.66 21.39 15.29
CA VAL A 241 -0.22 22.58 15.30
C VAL A 241 0.57 23.76 14.70
N SER A 242 -0.06 24.47 13.79
CA SER A 242 0.51 25.67 13.18
C SER A 242 0.57 26.82 14.17
N ASP A 243 1.73 27.37 14.42
CA ASP A 243 1.93 28.56 15.27
C ASP A 243 1.19 29.79 14.72
N LYS A 244 0.92 29.83 13.41
CA LYS A 244 0.25 30.97 12.76
C LYS A 244 -1.26 30.92 12.84
N THR A 245 -1.85 29.73 12.72
CA THR A 245 -3.30 29.57 12.56
C THR A 245 -3.95 28.83 13.73
N GLY A 246 -3.18 28.16 14.57
CA GLY A 246 -3.67 27.26 15.61
C GLY A 246 -4.33 25.98 15.07
N ASN A 247 -4.27 25.74 13.76
CA ASN A 247 -4.89 24.56 13.15
C ASN A 247 -3.89 23.41 13.10
N PRO A 248 -4.38 22.17 13.26
CA PRO A 248 -3.54 21.00 13.10
C PRO A 248 -3.17 20.78 11.62
N PHE A 249 -1.97 20.27 11.38
CA PHE A 249 -1.53 19.85 10.07
C PHE A 249 -0.70 18.57 10.19
N PHE A 250 -0.70 17.78 9.12
CA PHE A 250 0.10 16.58 9.04
C PHE A 250 1.54 16.94 8.67
N SER A 251 2.49 16.44 9.42
CA SER A 251 3.91 16.69 9.18
C SER A 251 4.70 15.39 9.15
N THR A 252 5.85 15.43 8.48
CA THR A 252 6.84 14.36 8.51
C THR A 252 8.09 14.86 9.18
N GLU A 253 8.60 14.15 10.16
CA GLU A 253 9.92 14.39 10.70
C GLU A 253 11.00 13.71 9.86
N ALA A 254 12.22 14.25 9.95
CA ALA A 254 13.38 13.74 9.21
C ALA A 254 13.99 12.49 9.88
N THR A 255 13.16 11.51 10.21
CA THR A 255 13.62 10.17 10.49
C THR A 255 13.74 9.42 9.16
N TYR A 256 14.88 8.75 8.98
CA TYR A 256 15.16 8.06 7.73
C TYR A 256 15.12 6.56 7.97
N ALA A 257 14.26 5.88 7.25
CA ALA A 257 14.23 4.44 7.21
C ALA A 257 14.80 3.91 5.91
N THR A 258 15.57 2.84 6.01
CA THR A 258 15.96 2.02 4.86
C THR A 258 15.18 0.71 4.91
N PHE A 259 15.17 -0.05 3.80
CA PHE A 259 14.72 -1.43 3.85
C PHE A 259 15.83 -2.30 4.45
N LEU A 260 15.48 -3.13 5.41
CA LEU A 260 16.34 -4.15 5.98
C LEU A 260 15.73 -5.53 5.77
N ILE A 261 16.56 -6.54 5.64
CA ILE A 261 16.12 -7.93 5.54
C ILE A 261 15.83 -8.45 6.94
N GLY A 262 14.64 -8.95 7.18
CA GLY A 262 14.24 -9.55 8.44
C GLY A 262 13.35 -10.76 8.27
N LEU A 263 12.89 -11.32 9.39
CA LEU A 263 11.95 -12.43 9.39
C LEU A 263 10.57 -11.93 8.96
N ASN A 264 9.82 -12.77 8.28
CA ASN A 264 8.48 -12.44 7.81
C ASN A 264 7.46 -12.57 8.95
N PRO A 265 6.88 -11.46 9.43
CA PRO A 265 5.88 -11.49 10.50
C PRO A 265 4.52 -12.03 10.02
N ASP A 266 4.28 -11.99 8.71
CA ASP A 266 3.00 -12.33 8.09
C ASP A 266 3.10 -13.63 7.27
N ARG A 267 3.92 -14.58 7.74
CA ARG A 267 4.15 -15.82 7.00
C ARG A 267 2.87 -16.64 6.87
N SER A 268 2.46 -16.89 5.63
CA SER A 268 1.23 -17.60 5.29
C SER A 268 1.41 -18.41 4.01
N TYR A 269 0.37 -19.12 3.59
CA TYR A 269 0.37 -19.82 2.32
C TYR A 269 0.64 -18.89 1.12
N THR A 270 0.09 -17.69 1.14
CA THR A 270 0.29 -16.66 0.09
C THR A 270 1.55 -15.84 0.28
N ARG A 271 2.22 -15.96 1.42
CA ARG A 271 3.47 -15.27 1.78
C ARG A 271 4.43 -16.24 2.45
N PRO A 272 4.90 -17.28 1.73
CA PRO A 272 5.60 -18.42 2.34
C PRO A 272 7.03 -18.11 2.77
N TYR A 273 7.60 -17.02 2.27
CA TYR A 273 9.01 -16.69 2.46
C TYR A 273 9.38 -16.46 3.92
N LYS A 274 10.55 -16.94 4.30
CA LYS A 274 11.11 -16.76 5.64
C LYS A 274 11.68 -15.37 5.84
N PHE A 275 12.38 -14.85 4.82
CA PHE A 275 13.01 -13.54 4.86
C PHE A 275 12.37 -12.59 3.85
N VAL A 276 12.14 -11.37 4.28
CA VAL A 276 11.47 -10.33 3.51
C VAL A 276 12.13 -8.97 3.74
N PRO A 277 11.99 -8.00 2.83
CA PRO A 277 12.34 -6.64 3.15
C PRO A 277 11.39 -6.10 4.21
N LEU A 278 11.93 -5.51 5.25
CA LEU A 278 11.20 -4.82 6.29
C LEU A 278 11.42 -3.31 6.19
N ARG A 279 10.42 -2.55 6.54
CA ARG A 279 10.46 -1.09 6.66
C ARG A 279 10.00 -0.67 8.03
N HIS A 280 10.70 0.26 8.65
CA HIS A 280 10.24 0.88 9.88
C HIS A 280 8.99 1.72 9.64
N VAL A 281 8.00 1.55 10.48
CA VAL A 281 6.80 2.38 10.57
C VAL A 281 6.79 2.97 11.97
N PRO A 282 7.28 4.19 12.12
CA PRO A 282 7.36 4.81 13.42
C PRO A 282 5.94 4.97 13.99
N SER A 283 5.78 4.54 15.21
CA SER A 283 4.58 4.74 16.00
C SER A 283 5.00 5.08 17.43
N SER A 284 4.26 5.98 18.03
CA SER A 284 4.51 6.42 19.40
C SER A 284 3.17 6.72 20.05
N PRO A 285 3.02 6.57 21.36
CA PRO A 285 1.83 7.01 22.07
C PRO A 285 1.41 8.44 21.71
N ASP A 286 2.39 9.31 21.50
CA ASP A 286 2.21 10.75 21.26
C ASP A 286 2.01 11.13 19.78
N SER A 287 1.95 10.17 18.86
CA SER A 287 1.86 10.44 17.41
C SER A 287 0.73 11.39 17.04
N PHE A 288 -0.34 11.40 17.80
CA PHE A 288 -1.55 12.22 17.56
C PHE A 288 -1.92 13.07 18.77
N SER A 289 -0.94 13.56 19.54
CA SER A 289 -1.10 14.26 20.82
C SER A 289 -1.97 15.53 20.75
N TYR A 290 -2.17 16.12 19.55
CA TYR A 290 -3.13 17.20 19.35
C TYR A 290 -4.59 16.78 19.68
N TYR A 291 -4.94 15.51 19.41
CA TYR A 291 -6.30 14.98 19.61
C TYR A 291 -6.50 14.33 20.97
N GLY A 292 -5.44 14.01 21.67
CA GLY A 292 -5.47 13.40 22.99
C GLY A 292 -4.11 12.86 23.41
N GLU A 293 -3.94 12.66 24.69
CA GLU A 293 -2.73 12.06 25.25
C GLU A 293 -2.79 10.53 25.08
N ASP A 294 -1.65 9.92 24.78
CA ASP A 294 -1.45 8.47 24.77
C ASP A 294 -2.45 7.68 23.89
N LEU A 295 -2.84 8.27 22.75
CA LEU A 295 -3.85 7.66 21.88
C LEU A 295 -3.43 6.32 21.27
N LEU A 296 -2.14 6.10 21.12
CA LEU A 296 -1.56 4.81 20.70
C LEU A 296 -0.86 4.14 21.89
N SER A 297 -1.60 3.92 22.98
CA SER A 297 -1.08 3.34 24.23
C SER A 297 -0.46 1.96 24.05
N ASN A 298 -0.93 1.21 23.03
CA ASN A 298 -0.43 -0.11 22.65
C ASN A 298 0.40 -0.05 21.37
N PHE A 299 1.20 1.01 21.17
CA PHE A 299 1.94 1.23 19.93
C PHE A 299 2.85 0.06 19.54
N ASP A 300 3.30 -0.71 20.52
CA ASP A 300 4.18 -1.88 20.43
C ASP A 300 3.41 -3.23 20.40
N ALA A 301 2.08 -3.22 20.32
CA ALA A 301 1.28 -4.44 20.20
C ALA A 301 1.53 -5.20 18.87
N ARG A 302 2.14 -4.52 17.90
CA ARG A 302 2.59 -5.09 16.62
C ARG A 302 3.99 -4.62 16.33
N SER A 303 4.73 -5.38 15.53
CA SER A 303 6.05 -4.97 15.09
C SER A 303 6.00 -3.58 14.44
N THR A 304 6.98 -2.74 14.75
CA THR A 304 7.18 -1.44 14.12
C THR A 304 8.00 -1.56 12.84
N TRP A 305 8.70 -2.67 12.65
CA TRP A 305 9.28 -3.09 11.39
C TRP A 305 8.32 -4.04 10.69
N VAL A 306 7.79 -3.61 9.56
CA VAL A 306 6.71 -4.31 8.85
C VAL A 306 7.17 -4.79 7.49
N TYR A 307 6.57 -5.88 7.02
CA TYR A 307 6.82 -6.37 5.67
C TYR A 307 6.56 -5.26 4.66
N ALA A 308 7.58 -4.94 3.88
CA ALA A 308 7.51 -3.97 2.80
C ALA A 308 7.51 -4.69 1.45
N THR A 309 6.72 -4.13 0.52
CA THR A 309 6.70 -4.54 -0.88
C THR A 309 7.24 -3.39 -1.72
N PRO A 310 8.57 -3.25 -1.87
CA PRO A 310 9.15 -2.18 -2.67
C PRO A 310 8.74 -2.27 -4.13
N HIS A 311 8.50 -1.12 -4.76
CA HIS A 311 8.09 -0.99 -6.16
C HIS A 311 9.22 -0.38 -7.02
N ASN A 312 10.47 -0.68 -6.69
CA ASN A 312 11.64 -0.25 -7.44
C ASN A 312 12.47 -1.46 -7.90
N ILE A 313 11.77 -2.45 -8.45
CA ILE A 313 12.36 -3.71 -8.89
C ILE A 313 13.41 -3.49 -9.97
N GLN A 314 14.57 -4.14 -9.82
CA GLN A 314 15.68 -4.12 -10.75
C GLN A 314 16.12 -5.54 -11.08
N LEU A 315 16.62 -5.74 -12.31
CA LEU A 315 17.22 -7.02 -12.71
C LEU A 315 18.49 -7.33 -11.90
N LYS A 316 19.28 -6.29 -11.64
CA LYS A 316 20.51 -6.35 -10.85
C LYS A 316 20.50 -5.29 -9.77
N THR A 317 20.92 -5.65 -8.58
CA THR A 317 20.98 -4.77 -7.40
C THR A 317 22.32 -4.93 -6.71
N PRO A 318 22.74 -4.00 -5.85
CA PRO A 318 24.01 -4.12 -5.13
C PRO A 318 24.17 -5.43 -4.35
N GLN A 319 23.09 -5.93 -3.75
CA GLN A 319 23.11 -7.18 -2.98
C GLN A 319 23.19 -8.45 -3.85
N THR A 320 23.05 -8.34 -5.17
CA THR A 320 23.17 -9.46 -6.09
C THR A 320 24.47 -9.44 -6.92
N GLU A 321 25.39 -8.51 -6.63
CA GLU A 321 26.67 -8.40 -7.34
C GLU A 321 27.59 -9.58 -7.07
N SER A 322 27.59 -10.08 -5.83
CA SER A 322 28.32 -11.28 -5.41
C SER A 322 27.62 -11.94 -4.22
N CYS A 323 28.00 -13.17 -3.88
CA CYS A 323 27.47 -13.84 -2.70
C CYS A 323 27.76 -13.02 -1.43
N ASN A 324 28.95 -12.48 -1.31
CA ASN A 324 29.37 -11.71 -0.14
C ASN A 324 28.88 -10.25 -0.14
N ALA A 325 28.20 -9.80 -1.17
CA ALA A 325 27.43 -8.55 -1.12
C ALA A 325 26.25 -8.64 -0.13
N CYS A 326 25.74 -9.86 0.10
CA CYS A 326 24.72 -10.17 1.09
C CYS A 326 25.28 -10.97 2.28
N HIS A 327 25.97 -12.08 2.03
CA HIS A 327 26.56 -12.93 3.06
C HIS A 327 27.64 -12.19 3.84
N GLY A 328 27.56 -12.22 5.17
CA GLY A 328 28.45 -11.48 6.05
C GLY A 328 28.18 -9.98 6.13
N ASN A 329 27.24 -9.45 5.38
CA ASN A 329 26.93 -8.02 5.35
C ASN A 329 25.86 -7.65 6.39
N LEU A 330 26.29 -7.37 7.62
CA LEU A 330 25.41 -6.91 8.70
C LEU A 330 24.55 -5.68 8.32
N GLY A 331 25.02 -4.86 7.38
CA GLY A 331 24.32 -3.65 6.95
C GLY A 331 22.94 -3.89 6.38
N LEU A 332 22.70 -5.07 5.80
CA LEU A 332 21.45 -5.40 5.12
C LEU A 332 20.37 -6.00 6.03
N PHE A 333 20.75 -6.55 7.19
CA PHE A 333 19.80 -7.30 8.03
C PHE A 333 19.31 -6.48 9.22
N LEU A 334 18.06 -6.71 9.61
CA LEU A 334 17.47 -6.15 10.83
C LEU A 334 17.95 -6.96 12.03
N THR A 335 18.98 -6.47 12.68
CA THR A 335 19.52 -7.02 13.93
C THR A 335 19.06 -6.19 15.13
N VAL A 336 19.11 -6.75 16.34
CA VAL A 336 18.57 -6.11 17.54
C VAL A 336 19.18 -4.72 17.83
N ASP A 337 20.43 -4.50 17.45
CA ASP A 337 21.13 -3.22 17.62
C ASP A 337 20.60 -2.10 16.70
N LYS A 338 19.83 -2.44 15.68
CA LYS A 338 19.18 -1.49 14.76
C LYS A 338 17.74 -1.13 15.17
N VAL A 339 17.19 -1.82 16.15
CA VAL A 339 15.85 -1.56 16.67
C VAL A 339 15.94 -0.62 17.87
N ALA A 340 15.07 0.39 17.90
CA ALA A 340 15.02 1.30 19.05
C ALA A 340 14.72 0.52 20.33
N PRO A 341 15.42 0.80 21.45
CA PRO A 341 15.29 0.01 22.68
C PRO A 341 13.85 -0.18 23.17
N LYS A 342 13.01 0.83 23.01
CA LYS A 342 11.58 0.78 23.38
C LYS A 342 10.74 -0.12 22.46
N GLU A 343 11.25 -0.47 21.29
CA GLU A 343 10.54 -1.22 20.27
C GLU A 343 11.02 -2.69 20.15
N VAL A 344 12.08 -3.06 20.90
CA VAL A 344 12.69 -4.39 20.77
C VAL A 344 11.67 -5.50 21.00
N ASN A 345 10.85 -5.39 22.04
CA ASN A 345 9.86 -6.41 22.36
C ASN A 345 8.83 -6.61 21.25
N ALA A 346 8.39 -5.51 20.62
CA ALA A 346 7.44 -5.55 19.50
C ALA A 346 8.04 -6.17 18.23
N ASN A 347 9.37 -6.22 18.13
CA ASN A 347 10.07 -6.65 16.91
C ASN A 347 10.83 -7.98 17.06
N LEU A 348 10.63 -8.73 18.14
CA LEU A 348 11.33 -10.01 18.36
C LEU A 348 11.09 -11.00 17.21
N ASP A 349 9.89 -11.03 16.66
CA ASP A 349 9.51 -11.97 15.59
C ASP A 349 10.05 -11.57 14.21
N VAL A 350 10.62 -10.38 14.06
CA VAL A 350 11.16 -9.87 12.78
C VAL A 350 12.67 -9.68 12.79
N ILE A 351 13.31 -9.67 13.97
CA ILE A 351 14.74 -9.54 14.12
C ILE A 351 15.44 -10.81 13.64
N VAL A 352 16.58 -10.64 12.98
CA VAL A 352 17.46 -11.73 12.56
C VAL A 352 18.57 -11.90 13.58
N ASP A 353 18.60 -13.05 14.26
CA ASP A 353 19.61 -13.36 15.28
C ASP A 353 20.98 -13.67 14.65
N GLU A 354 20.96 -14.42 13.53
CA GLU A 354 22.18 -14.84 12.83
C GLU A 354 22.06 -14.50 11.34
N ILE A 355 23.04 -13.77 10.85
CA ILE A 355 23.16 -13.49 9.41
C ILE A 355 23.93 -14.62 8.70
N PRO A 356 23.70 -14.84 7.40
CA PRO A 356 24.44 -15.84 6.65
C PRO A 356 25.95 -15.53 6.65
N ALA A 357 26.77 -16.53 6.96
CA ALA A 357 28.22 -16.38 6.97
C ALA A 357 28.75 -16.08 5.56
N PRO A 358 29.90 -15.37 5.45
CA PRO A 358 30.58 -15.22 4.17
C PRO A 358 30.89 -16.59 3.52
N VAL A 359 30.81 -16.67 2.20
CA VAL A 359 31.11 -17.86 1.41
C VAL A 359 32.42 -17.67 0.64
N GLU A 360 33.10 -18.76 0.35
CA GLU A 360 34.24 -18.74 -0.56
C GLU A 360 33.73 -18.52 -2.00
N GLU A 361 34.02 -17.35 -2.55
CA GLU A 361 33.64 -17.05 -3.94
C GLU A 361 34.56 -17.81 -4.91
N PRO A 362 34.01 -18.38 -6.00
CA PRO A 362 34.82 -19.03 -7.03
C PRO A 362 35.84 -18.01 -7.58
N GLN A 363 37.10 -18.39 -7.57
CA GLN A 363 38.16 -17.57 -8.19
C GLN A 363 37.81 -17.36 -9.66
N PRO A 364 37.90 -16.13 -10.18
CA PRO A 364 37.68 -15.93 -11.62
C PRO A 364 38.66 -16.83 -12.39
N SER A 365 38.11 -17.67 -13.25
CA SER A 365 38.93 -18.51 -14.15
C SER A 365 39.84 -17.61 -14.95
N GLN A 366 41.18 -17.80 -14.78
CA GLN A 366 42.21 -17.06 -15.48
C GLN A 366 42.13 -17.29 -16.99
#